data_8ab97b513c8a4c359ae558e9a76b3eb9
#
_entry.id   8ab97b513c8a4c359ae558e9a76b3eb9
#
_cell.length_a   1.000
_cell.length_b   1.000
_cell.length_c   1.000
_cell.angle_alpha   90.00
_cell.angle_beta   90.00
_cell.angle_gamma   90.00
#
_symmetry.space_group_name_H-M   'P 1'
#
loop_
_entity.id
_entity.type
_entity.pdbx_description
1 polymer ?
#
loop_
_entity_poly.entity_id
_entity_poly.type
_entity_poly.pdbx_seq_one_letter_code
_entity_poly.pdbx_strand_id
1 'polypeptide(L)'
;MKDFIKNVLATMVGMFGFFIVMGVIGMMSIIGMIASGNAAQNVEKNSVFVLNLSGTISEQGSENPLSMFTGDNSLNSGLNDILSSIKKAKANDDIKGIYIEAGALAANYATLQEIRNALADFRKSGKWIVAYGDFYTQGAYYVASVADKVYINPKGIVDWHGIGAQTMFYKDFMAKFGVK
;
A
#
# COMPACT_ATOMS: atom_id res chain seq x y z
N MET A 1 31.49 -41.72 -37.07
CA MET A 1 30.44 -41.84 -36.04
C MET A 1 30.93 -41.42 -34.65
N LYS A 2 32.10 -41.89 -34.16
CA LYS A 2 32.58 -41.53 -32.81
C LYS A 2 32.80 -40.03 -32.59
N ASP A 3 33.33 -39.33 -33.58
CA ASP A 3 33.60 -37.88 -33.48
C ASP A 3 32.32 -37.04 -33.57
N PHE A 4 31.33 -37.48 -34.33
CA PHE A 4 30.00 -36.86 -34.34
C PHE A 4 29.32 -36.90 -32.97
N ILE A 5 29.35 -38.10 -32.32
CA ILE A 5 28.75 -38.26 -30.98
C ILE A 5 29.50 -37.44 -29.94
N LYS A 6 30.83 -37.35 -30.00
CA LYS A 6 31.63 -36.49 -29.14
C LYS A 6 31.26 -35.00 -29.26
N ASN A 7 31.11 -34.51 -30.49
CA ASN A 7 30.75 -33.12 -30.74
C ASN A 7 29.34 -32.82 -30.24
N VAL A 8 28.38 -33.70 -30.49
CA VAL A 8 27.01 -33.57 -29.96
C VAL A 8 26.98 -33.51 -28.44
N LEU A 9 27.69 -34.47 -27.78
CA LEU A 9 27.81 -34.45 -26.32
C LEU A 9 28.49 -33.19 -25.80
N ALA A 10 29.56 -32.73 -26.41
CA ALA A 10 30.24 -31.49 -25.98
C ALA A 10 29.33 -30.27 -26.11
N THR A 11 28.54 -30.17 -27.19
CA THR A 11 27.57 -29.09 -27.37
C THR A 11 26.44 -29.15 -26.34
N MET A 12 25.93 -30.34 -26.03
CA MET A 12 24.89 -30.50 -25.00
C MET A 12 25.40 -30.09 -23.61
N VAL A 13 26.62 -30.50 -23.25
CA VAL A 13 27.23 -30.12 -21.96
C VAL A 13 27.48 -28.60 -21.90
N GLY A 14 27.97 -28.01 -23.01
CA GLY A 14 28.18 -26.57 -23.09
C GLY A 14 26.87 -25.76 -22.96
N MET A 15 25.81 -26.24 -23.61
CA MET A 15 24.50 -25.61 -23.54
C MET A 15 23.89 -25.72 -22.12
N PHE A 16 24.05 -26.89 -21.48
CA PHE A 16 23.61 -27.09 -20.11
C PHE A 16 24.38 -26.20 -19.12
N GLY A 17 25.71 -26.10 -19.28
CA GLY A 17 26.55 -25.18 -18.50
C GLY A 17 26.15 -23.73 -18.67
N PHE A 18 25.82 -23.31 -19.90
CA PHE A 18 25.34 -21.94 -20.17
C PHE A 18 24.03 -21.64 -19.43
N PHE A 19 23.04 -22.54 -19.46
CA PHE A 19 21.78 -22.35 -18.74
C PHE A 19 21.95 -22.31 -17.23
N ILE A 20 22.87 -23.11 -16.67
CA ILE A 20 23.18 -23.06 -15.24
C ILE A 20 23.77 -21.70 -14.87
N VAL A 21 24.74 -21.19 -15.62
CA VAL A 21 25.37 -19.90 -15.36
C VAL A 21 24.35 -18.74 -15.47
N MET A 22 23.53 -18.76 -16.53
CA MET A 22 22.46 -17.75 -16.70
C MET A 22 21.41 -17.85 -15.59
N GLY A 23 21.07 -19.04 -15.13
CA GLY A 23 20.17 -19.24 -13.99
C GLY A 23 20.71 -18.66 -12.67
N VAL A 24 22.00 -18.88 -12.41
CA VAL A 24 22.68 -18.32 -11.22
C VAL A 24 22.74 -16.79 -11.27
N ILE A 25 23.08 -16.21 -12.44
CA ILE A 25 23.09 -14.75 -12.62
C ILE A 25 21.70 -14.17 -12.47
N GLY A 26 20.68 -14.80 -13.03
CA GLY A 26 19.28 -14.40 -12.85
C GLY A 26 18.84 -14.43 -11.39
N MET A 27 19.19 -15.49 -10.67
CA MET A 27 18.86 -15.62 -9.25
C MET A 27 19.57 -14.58 -8.39
N MET A 28 20.87 -14.32 -8.64
CA MET A 28 21.61 -13.25 -7.97
C MET A 28 21.02 -11.87 -8.25
N SER A 29 20.57 -11.62 -9.46
CA SER A 29 19.91 -10.34 -9.83
C SER A 29 18.61 -10.14 -9.07
N ILE A 30 17.78 -11.19 -8.93
CA ILE A 30 16.53 -11.14 -8.18
C ILE A 30 16.79 -10.91 -6.68
N ILE A 31 17.76 -11.62 -6.11
CA ILE A 31 18.17 -11.44 -4.71
C ILE A 31 18.70 -10.02 -4.47
N GLY A 32 19.51 -9.50 -5.40
CA GLY A 32 20.01 -8.12 -5.35
C GLY A 32 18.89 -7.07 -5.39
N MET A 33 17.86 -7.27 -6.24
CA MET A 33 16.67 -6.39 -6.29
C MET A 33 15.88 -6.42 -4.98
N ILE A 34 15.64 -7.60 -4.41
CA ILE A 34 14.90 -7.74 -3.14
C ILE A 34 15.69 -7.11 -1.99
N ALA A 35 17.00 -7.33 -1.94
CA ALA A 35 17.86 -6.74 -0.91
C ALA A 35 17.94 -5.21 -1.03
N SER A 36 17.93 -4.67 -2.25
CA SER A 36 17.94 -3.23 -2.51
C SER A 36 16.61 -2.57 -2.16
N GLY A 37 15.48 -3.26 -2.38
CA GLY A 37 14.15 -2.75 -2.01
C GLY A 37 13.91 -2.70 -0.49
N ASN A 38 14.62 -3.51 0.28
CA ASN A 38 14.56 -3.52 1.75
C ASN A 38 15.67 -2.69 2.43
N ALA A 39 16.48 -1.95 1.66
CA ALA A 39 17.45 -1.05 2.25
C ALA A 39 16.73 0.00 3.09
N ALA A 40 16.99 0.00 4.40
CA ALA A 40 16.43 1.00 5.30
C ALA A 40 16.80 2.38 4.74
N GLN A 41 15.80 3.14 4.30
CA GLN A 41 16.03 4.51 3.86
C GLN A 41 16.58 5.28 5.06
N ASN A 42 17.77 5.86 4.89
CA ASN A 42 18.31 6.79 5.86
C ASN A 42 17.41 8.02 5.89
N VAL A 43 16.69 8.17 7.00
CA VAL A 43 15.83 9.33 7.21
C VAL A 43 16.72 10.50 7.59
N GLU A 44 16.71 11.56 6.81
CA GLU A 44 17.45 12.78 7.11
C GLU A 44 16.82 13.53 8.28
N LYS A 45 17.62 14.34 8.97
CA LYS A 45 17.15 15.17 10.07
C LYS A 45 16.07 16.16 9.58
N ASN A 46 15.04 16.33 10.40
CA ASN A 46 13.90 17.21 10.11
C ASN A 46 13.03 16.75 8.91
N SER A 47 12.97 15.46 8.67
CA SER A 47 12.10 14.88 7.65
C SER A 47 10.62 14.93 8.04
N VAL A 48 9.77 14.87 7.04
CA VAL A 48 8.32 14.74 7.16
C VAL A 48 7.90 13.43 6.54
N PHE A 49 7.11 12.66 7.27
CA PHE A 49 6.53 11.44 6.72
C PHE A 49 5.30 11.78 5.89
N VAL A 50 5.32 11.46 4.60
CA VAL A 50 4.18 11.66 3.70
C VAL A 50 3.31 10.40 3.72
N LEU A 51 2.07 10.55 4.17
CA LEU A 51 1.07 9.49 4.17
C LEU A 51 0.05 9.77 3.05
N ASN A 52 0.14 9.00 1.99
CA ASN A 52 -0.84 9.09 0.90
C ASN A 52 -2.10 8.29 1.27
N LEU A 53 -3.24 8.96 1.34
CA LEU A 53 -4.56 8.39 1.59
C LEU A 53 -5.40 8.42 0.31
N SER A 54 -5.01 7.64 -0.67
CA SER A 54 -5.73 7.46 -1.93
C SER A 54 -5.75 5.98 -2.34
N GLY A 55 -6.69 5.62 -3.22
CA GLY A 55 -6.86 4.24 -3.68
C GLY A 55 -7.60 3.35 -2.68
N THR A 56 -7.35 2.05 -2.74
CA THR A 56 -8.00 1.06 -1.87
C THR A 56 -7.05 0.61 -0.77
N ILE A 57 -7.51 0.65 0.48
CA ILE A 57 -6.77 0.08 1.61
C ILE A 57 -7.40 -1.26 1.96
N SER A 58 -6.61 -2.32 1.88
CA SER A 58 -6.96 -3.68 2.32
C SER A 58 -6.26 -4.02 3.64
N GLU A 59 -6.71 -5.06 4.33
CA GLU A 59 -6.07 -5.49 5.58
C GLU A 59 -4.63 -5.95 5.36
N GLN A 60 -4.38 -6.63 4.24
CA GLN A 60 -3.05 -7.05 3.83
C GLN A 60 -2.67 -6.37 2.52
N GLY A 61 -1.47 -5.83 2.44
CA GLY A 61 -0.90 -5.33 1.20
C GLY A 61 -0.78 -6.45 0.19
N SER A 62 -1.27 -6.23 -1.01
CA SER A 62 -1.02 -7.14 -2.13
C SER A 62 0.29 -6.72 -2.80
N GLU A 63 1.38 -7.33 -2.40
CA GLU A 63 2.63 -7.25 -3.18
C GLU A 63 2.42 -8.04 -4.48
N ASN A 64 2.04 -7.35 -5.52
CA ASN A 64 2.06 -7.92 -6.86
C ASN A 64 3.48 -7.77 -7.42
N PRO A 65 4.27 -8.84 -7.55
CA PRO A 65 5.63 -8.75 -8.09
C PRO A 65 5.68 -8.15 -9.49
N LEU A 66 4.56 -8.23 -10.24
CA LEU A 66 4.45 -7.61 -11.56
C LEU A 66 4.29 -6.08 -11.51
N SER A 67 3.87 -5.49 -10.40
CA SER A 67 3.72 -4.03 -10.30
C SER A 67 5.06 -3.31 -10.48
N MET A 68 6.16 -3.94 -10.10
CA MET A 68 7.52 -3.44 -10.37
C MET A 68 7.80 -3.30 -11.87
N PHE A 69 7.18 -4.13 -12.71
CA PHE A 69 7.41 -4.12 -14.16
C PHE A 69 6.37 -3.29 -14.93
N THR A 70 5.18 -3.14 -14.35
CA THR A 70 4.08 -2.40 -15.00
C THR A 70 4.06 -0.92 -14.63
N GLY A 71 4.86 -0.51 -13.63
CA GLY A 71 4.83 0.85 -13.13
C GLY A 71 3.49 1.21 -12.45
N ASP A 72 2.68 0.21 -12.18
CA ASP A 72 1.40 0.38 -11.53
C ASP A 72 1.61 0.61 -10.03
N ASN A 73 1.81 1.88 -9.70
CA ASN A 73 1.86 2.37 -8.31
C ASN A 73 0.45 2.50 -7.70
N SER A 74 -0.51 1.74 -8.18
CA SER A 74 -1.80 1.62 -7.49
C SER A 74 -1.53 0.99 -6.12
N LEU A 75 -1.37 1.86 -5.14
CA LEU A 75 -1.05 1.54 -3.77
C LEU A 75 -2.22 0.76 -3.16
N ASN A 76 -2.19 -0.55 -3.31
CA ASN A 76 -2.90 -1.44 -2.41
C ASN A 76 -2.09 -1.51 -1.10
N SER A 77 -2.03 -0.38 -0.41
CA SER A 77 -1.34 -0.30 0.87
C SER A 77 -2.08 -1.18 1.87
N GLY A 78 -1.37 -2.10 2.47
CA GLY A 78 -1.91 -2.88 3.57
C GLY A 78 -2.11 -2.01 4.80
N LEU A 79 -3.21 -2.22 5.53
CA LEU A 79 -3.45 -1.55 6.81
C LEU A 79 -2.25 -1.72 7.75
N ASN A 80 -1.72 -2.94 7.85
CA ASN A 80 -0.58 -3.25 8.72
C ASN A 80 0.68 -2.44 8.36
N ASP A 81 0.91 -2.19 7.07
CA ASP A 81 2.07 -1.41 6.59
C ASP A 81 1.91 0.07 6.95
N ILE A 82 0.69 0.61 6.80
CA ILE A 82 0.37 1.97 7.21
C ILE A 82 0.56 2.14 8.72
N LEU A 83 -0.01 1.24 9.54
CA LEU A 83 0.09 1.30 11.00
C LEU A 83 1.55 1.19 11.47
N SER A 84 2.32 0.25 10.88
CA SER A 84 3.73 0.08 11.20
C SER A 84 4.56 1.30 10.82
N SER A 85 4.27 1.92 9.68
CA SER A 85 4.95 3.12 9.20
C SER A 85 4.68 4.33 10.10
N ILE A 86 3.43 4.53 10.52
CA ILE A 86 3.08 5.58 11.50
C ILE A 86 3.78 5.34 12.83
N LYS A 87 3.84 4.08 13.30
CA LYS A 87 4.54 3.72 14.54
C LYS A 87 6.04 3.97 14.44
N LYS A 88 6.67 3.62 13.33
CA LYS A 88 8.09 3.91 13.07
C LYS A 88 8.35 5.42 13.01
N ALA A 89 7.49 6.17 12.32
CA ALA A 89 7.57 7.63 12.25
C ALA A 89 7.44 8.28 13.64
N LYS A 90 6.58 7.74 14.50
CA LYS A 90 6.45 8.21 15.90
C LYS A 90 7.74 8.03 16.69
N ALA A 91 8.41 6.88 16.53
CA ALA A 91 9.62 6.52 17.28
C ALA A 91 10.90 7.18 16.74
N ASN A 92 10.90 7.70 15.51
CA ASN A 92 12.08 8.29 14.88
C ASN A 92 12.17 9.78 15.17
N ASP A 93 13.20 10.23 15.89
CA ASP A 93 13.40 11.63 16.26
C ASP A 93 13.71 12.56 15.07
N ASP A 94 14.17 12.02 13.96
CA ASP A 94 14.45 12.79 12.74
C ASP A 94 13.17 13.15 11.98
N ILE A 95 12.03 12.47 12.24
CA ILE A 95 10.73 12.79 11.67
C ILE A 95 10.01 13.78 12.60
N LYS A 96 9.68 14.95 12.07
CA LYS A 96 9.05 16.05 12.84
C LYS A 96 7.54 16.10 12.72
N GLY A 97 6.98 15.48 11.72
CA GLY A 97 5.53 15.46 11.51
C GLY A 97 5.10 14.51 10.41
N ILE A 98 3.78 14.42 10.25
CA ILE A 98 3.14 13.68 9.16
C ILE A 98 2.41 14.68 8.26
N TYR A 99 2.63 14.55 6.96
CA TYR A 99 1.83 15.21 5.94
C TYR A 99 0.90 14.18 5.30
N ILE A 100 -0.41 14.38 5.46
CA ILE A 100 -1.44 13.53 4.86
C ILE A 100 -1.81 14.13 3.52
N GLU A 101 -1.54 13.40 2.46
CA GLU A 101 -2.02 13.69 1.12
C GLU A 101 -3.33 12.94 0.89
N ALA A 102 -4.45 13.67 0.97
CA ALA A 102 -5.77 13.08 0.86
C ALA A 102 -6.24 13.05 -0.60
N GLY A 103 -6.92 11.96 -0.95
CA GLY A 103 -7.48 11.75 -2.28
C GLY A 103 -8.74 10.87 -2.23
N ALA A 104 -9.08 10.28 -3.38
CA ALA A 104 -10.18 9.32 -3.47
C ALA A 104 -9.81 8.03 -2.72
N LEU A 105 -10.28 7.91 -1.50
CA LEU A 105 -10.00 6.79 -0.60
C LEU A 105 -11.19 5.86 -0.51
N ALA A 106 -10.95 4.56 -0.74
CA ALA A 106 -11.89 3.49 -0.56
C ALA A 106 -11.38 2.52 0.51
N ALA A 107 -12.04 2.48 1.65
CA ALA A 107 -11.72 1.57 2.74
C ALA A 107 -12.93 1.38 3.66
N ASN A 108 -12.95 0.29 4.41
CA ASN A 108 -13.95 0.06 5.44
C ASN A 108 -13.76 1.03 6.61
N TYR A 109 -14.86 1.46 7.25
CA TYR A 109 -14.79 2.40 8.37
C TYR A 109 -13.98 1.87 9.56
N ALA A 110 -13.97 0.56 9.81
CA ALA A 110 -13.12 -0.04 10.82
C ALA A 110 -11.63 0.20 10.52
N THR A 111 -11.21 -0.04 9.28
CA THR A 111 -9.84 0.24 8.79
C THR A 111 -9.48 1.72 8.95
N LEU A 112 -10.40 2.62 8.56
CA LEU A 112 -10.21 4.07 8.71
C LEU A 112 -10.08 4.49 10.17
N GLN A 113 -10.84 3.86 11.06
CA GLN A 113 -10.78 4.12 12.50
C GLN A 113 -9.42 3.71 13.08
N GLU A 114 -8.86 2.59 12.67
CA GLU A 114 -7.54 2.16 13.14
C GLU A 114 -6.44 3.12 12.69
N ILE A 115 -6.46 3.54 11.43
CA ILE A 115 -5.49 4.53 10.92
C ILE A 115 -5.64 5.84 11.70
N ARG A 116 -6.88 6.31 11.92
CA ARG A 116 -7.14 7.52 12.69
C ARG A 116 -6.65 7.41 14.12
N ASN A 117 -6.83 6.26 14.76
CA ASN A 117 -6.35 6.01 16.12
C ASN A 117 -4.81 6.02 16.18
N ALA A 118 -4.14 5.43 15.19
CA ALA A 118 -2.68 5.45 15.09
C ALA A 118 -2.14 6.89 14.91
N LEU A 119 -2.80 7.70 14.09
CA LEU A 119 -2.46 9.12 13.92
C LEU A 119 -2.71 9.93 15.19
N ALA A 120 -3.83 9.66 15.91
CA ALA A 120 -4.09 10.30 17.20
C ALA A 120 -3.04 9.94 18.25
N ASP A 121 -2.55 8.70 18.23
CA ASP A 121 -1.45 8.27 19.08
C ASP A 121 -0.10 8.89 18.67
N PHE A 122 0.14 9.07 17.36
CA PHE A 122 1.29 9.81 16.86
C PHE A 122 1.31 11.25 17.39
N ARG A 123 0.17 11.97 17.39
CA ARG A 123 0.06 13.34 17.94
C ARG A 123 0.48 13.44 19.41
N LYS A 124 0.27 12.40 20.20
CA LYS A 124 0.70 12.38 21.61
C LYS A 124 2.21 12.48 21.78
N SER A 125 2.99 12.23 20.73
CA SER A 125 4.45 12.45 20.74
C SER A 125 4.86 13.92 20.63
N GLY A 126 3.93 14.85 20.48
CA GLY A 126 4.19 16.27 20.29
C GLY A 126 4.56 16.66 18.84
N LYS A 127 4.56 15.69 17.91
CA LYS A 127 4.80 15.92 16.49
C LYS A 127 3.50 16.36 15.81
N TRP A 128 3.62 17.23 14.80
CA TRP A 128 2.47 17.78 14.10
C TRP A 128 1.93 16.86 13.00
N ILE A 129 0.65 17.02 12.68
CA ILE A 129 0.01 16.40 11.53
C ILE A 129 -0.70 17.49 10.72
N VAL A 130 -0.42 17.53 9.42
CA VAL A 130 -1.10 18.42 8.47
C VAL A 130 -1.69 17.59 7.35
N ALA A 131 -2.91 17.88 6.96
CA ALA A 131 -3.57 17.22 5.83
C ALA A 131 -3.86 18.24 4.73
N TYR A 132 -3.64 17.82 3.49
CA TYR A 132 -4.04 18.56 2.30
C TYR A 132 -4.66 17.60 1.28
N GLY A 133 -5.64 18.09 0.55
CA GLY A 133 -6.24 17.36 -0.56
C GLY A 133 -7.01 18.27 -1.51
N ASP A 134 -7.05 17.87 -2.77
CA ASP A 134 -7.92 18.50 -3.77
C ASP A 134 -9.33 17.90 -3.72
N PHE A 135 -9.41 16.67 -3.22
CA PHE A 135 -10.65 15.93 -3.06
C PHE A 135 -10.63 15.14 -1.75
N TYR A 136 -11.66 15.31 -0.95
CA TYR A 136 -11.87 14.51 0.25
C TYR A 136 -13.14 13.67 0.11
N THR A 137 -13.00 12.34 0.06
CA THR A 137 -14.11 11.45 0.40
C THR A 137 -14.44 11.58 1.88
N GLN A 138 -15.66 11.25 2.28
CA GLN A 138 -16.06 11.25 3.69
C GLN A 138 -15.08 10.44 4.57
N GLY A 139 -14.61 9.28 4.08
CA GLY A 139 -13.62 8.44 4.77
C GLY A 139 -12.25 9.11 4.89
N ALA A 140 -11.76 9.73 3.82
CA ALA A 140 -10.50 10.48 3.85
C ALA A 140 -10.57 11.67 4.81
N TYR A 141 -11.69 12.41 4.81
CA TYR A 141 -11.90 13.51 5.73
C TYR A 141 -11.99 13.03 7.19
N TYR A 142 -12.65 11.89 7.44
CA TYR A 142 -12.70 11.29 8.77
C TYR A 142 -11.31 11.00 9.33
N VAL A 143 -10.41 10.45 8.54
CA VAL A 143 -9.02 10.21 8.94
C VAL A 143 -8.26 11.53 9.10
N ALA A 144 -8.39 12.44 8.13
CA ALA A 144 -7.69 13.73 8.14
C ALA A 144 -8.13 14.63 9.30
N SER A 145 -9.34 14.46 9.84
CA SER A 145 -9.87 15.26 10.94
C SER A 145 -9.09 15.15 12.26
N VAL A 146 -8.17 14.19 12.38
CA VAL A 146 -7.24 14.09 13.52
C VAL A 146 -6.08 15.07 13.41
N ALA A 147 -5.80 15.60 12.21
CA ALA A 147 -4.70 16.52 11.96
C ALA A 147 -4.85 17.85 12.73
N ASP A 148 -3.74 18.51 12.98
CA ASP A 148 -3.73 19.83 13.60
C ASP A 148 -4.27 20.90 12.66
N LYS A 149 -4.06 20.70 11.34
CA LYS A 149 -4.61 21.55 10.29
C LYS A 149 -5.02 20.70 9.10
N VAL A 150 -6.21 20.97 8.56
CA VAL A 150 -6.72 20.36 7.34
C VAL A 150 -6.92 21.45 6.30
N TYR A 151 -6.28 21.27 5.16
CA TYR A 151 -6.36 22.19 4.04
C TYR A 151 -7.04 21.53 2.86
N ILE A 152 -7.80 22.31 2.12
CA ILE A 152 -8.39 21.89 0.84
C ILE A 152 -8.02 22.93 -0.22
N ASN A 153 -7.84 22.47 -1.45
CA ASN A 153 -7.73 23.36 -2.59
C ASN A 153 -9.01 24.21 -2.70
N PRO A 154 -8.91 25.54 -2.93
CA PRO A 154 -10.08 26.41 -3.07
C PRO A 154 -11.08 25.97 -4.16
N LYS A 155 -10.63 25.20 -5.14
CA LYS A 155 -11.46 24.58 -6.19
C LYS A 155 -11.72 23.09 -5.95
N GLY A 156 -11.30 22.59 -4.79
CA GLY A 156 -11.47 21.19 -4.40
C GLY A 156 -12.89 20.91 -3.91
N ILE A 157 -13.17 19.63 -3.71
CA ILE A 157 -14.47 19.12 -3.29
C ILE A 157 -14.31 18.28 -2.02
N VAL A 158 -15.19 18.50 -1.05
CA VAL A 158 -15.42 17.61 0.08
C VAL A 158 -16.72 16.86 -0.16
N ASP A 159 -16.62 15.54 -0.33
CA ASP A 159 -17.80 14.69 -0.40
C ASP A 159 -18.30 14.42 1.03
N TRP A 160 -19.37 15.12 1.40
CA TRP A 160 -19.98 15.03 2.73
C TRP A 160 -21.42 14.53 2.61
N HIS A 161 -21.64 13.29 2.93
CA HIS A 161 -22.94 12.65 2.92
C HIS A 161 -23.12 11.80 4.20
N GLY A 162 -24.37 11.50 4.53
CA GLY A 162 -24.65 10.61 5.68
C GLY A 162 -24.40 9.14 5.36
N ILE A 163 -24.54 8.29 6.35
CA ILE A 163 -24.53 6.84 6.21
C ILE A 163 -26.00 6.37 6.18
N GLY A 164 -26.41 5.76 5.07
CA GLY A 164 -27.70 5.11 4.93
C GLY A 164 -27.51 3.64 4.60
N ALA A 165 -28.32 2.78 5.19
CA ALA A 165 -28.38 1.37 4.83
C ALA A 165 -29.83 1.00 4.51
N GLN A 166 -30.04 0.34 3.39
CA GLN A 166 -31.32 -0.20 3.00
C GLN A 166 -31.18 -1.71 2.81
N THR A 167 -31.95 -2.47 3.59
CA THR A 167 -32.00 -3.93 3.48
C THR A 167 -33.30 -4.36 2.80
N MET A 168 -33.18 -5.30 1.87
CA MET A 168 -34.36 -5.94 1.27
C MET A 168 -34.66 -7.23 2.01
N PHE A 169 -35.94 -7.44 2.31
CA PHE A 169 -36.43 -8.66 2.94
C PHE A 169 -37.14 -9.51 1.91
N TYR A 170 -36.64 -10.70 1.66
CA TYR A 170 -37.17 -11.61 0.64
C TYR A 170 -38.09 -12.70 1.19
N LYS A 171 -38.35 -12.72 2.51
CA LYS A 171 -39.14 -13.76 3.18
C LYS A 171 -40.48 -14.03 2.50
N ASP A 172 -41.27 -12.97 2.31
CA ASP A 172 -42.64 -13.10 1.72
C ASP A 172 -42.59 -13.45 0.23
N PHE A 173 -41.57 -12.99 -0.47
CA PHE A 173 -41.32 -13.35 -1.87
C PHE A 173 -40.96 -14.84 -1.97
N MET A 174 -40.05 -15.34 -1.17
CA MET A 174 -39.62 -16.74 -1.14
C MET A 174 -40.77 -17.67 -0.74
N ALA A 175 -41.60 -17.25 0.21
CA ALA A 175 -42.77 -18.02 0.62
C ALA A 175 -43.76 -18.24 -0.54
N LYS A 176 -43.92 -17.29 -1.46
CA LYS A 176 -44.74 -17.43 -2.67
C LYS A 176 -44.25 -18.48 -3.65
N PHE A 177 -42.92 -18.80 -3.60
CA PHE A 177 -42.30 -19.85 -4.40
C PHE A 177 -42.15 -21.17 -3.62
N GLY A 178 -42.79 -21.28 -2.45
CA GLY A 178 -42.77 -22.50 -1.66
C GLY A 178 -41.44 -22.77 -0.93
N VAL A 179 -40.56 -21.78 -0.87
CA VAL A 179 -39.30 -21.86 -0.08
C VAL A 179 -39.63 -21.47 1.35
N LYS A 180 -39.38 -22.38 2.28
CA LYS A 180 -39.61 -22.19 3.72
C LYS A 180 -38.33 -21.78 4.44
#